data_8c540bc7be4fdbe63c5409f91e2c9222
#
_entry.id   8c540bc7be4fdbe63c5409f91e2c9222
#
_cell.length_a   1.000
_cell.length_b   1.000
_cell.length_c   1.000
_cell.angle_alpha   90.00
_cell.angle_beta   90.00
_cell.angle_gamma   90.00
#
_symmetry.space_group_name_H-M   'P 1'
#
loop_
_entity.id
_entity.type
_entity.pdbx_description
1 polymer ?
#
loop_
_entity_poly.entity_id
_entity_poly.type
_entity_poly.pdbx_seq_one_letter_code
_entity_poly.pdbx_strand_id
1 'polypeptide(L)'
;MASTMNPTSIDELWMVLRERLAEPHYADAYPTESAFEAVVWTRVVKLATQIGLDVSTACLTSHVEHADRSVAAWKGFCQEGIGPDVNVLGSNNRLDIVFRHPEYGSIGIEVKCLGASGHAGKLTQGLRQALLGLAHRDRTLLVIHCGSVDADERERLRRVCNKICEAAKTAVVVVP
;
A
#
# COMPACT_ATOMS: atom_id res chain seq x y z
N MET A 1 -11.69 19.20 -14.77
CA MET A 1 -10.21 19.15 -14.97
C MET A 1 -9.60 18.99 -13.60
N ALA A 2 -9.09 17.81 -13.26
CA ALA A 2 -8.37 17.62 -12.01
C ALA A 2 -7.06 18.40 -12.12
N SER A 3 -6.86 19.35 -11.22
CA SER A 3 -5.59 20.06 -11.08
C SER A 3 -4.51 19.00 -10.84
N THR A 4 -3.54 18.92 -11.73
CA THR A 4 -2.32 18.13 -11.51
C THR A 4 -1.52 18.81 -10.41
N MET A 5 -1.89 18.54 -9.16
CA MET A 5 -1.05 18.94 -8.03
C MET A 5 0.19 18.03 -8.06
N ASN A 6 1.32 18.58 -8.49
CA ASN A 6 2.60 17.93 -8.23
C ASN A 6 2.91 18.09 -6.73
N PRO A 7 3.03 17.00 -5.99
CA PRO A 7 3.38 17.07 -4.58
C PRO A 7 4.76 17.71 -4.41
N THR A 8 4.96 18.45 -3.33
CA THR A 8 6.20 19.17 -3.02
C THR A 8 6.89 18.61 -1.75
N SER A 9 6.28 17.60 -1.13
CA SER A 9 6.80 16.94 0.07
C SER A 9 6.31 15.49 0.16
N ILE A 10 6.95 14.71 1.04
CA ILE A 10 6.51 13.33 1.32
C ILE A 10 5.09 13.29 1.90
N ASP A 11 4.70 14.28 2.70
CA ASP A 11 3.36 14.36 3.27
C ASP A 11 2.29 14.62 2.21
N GLU A 12 2.54 15.53 1.29
CA GLU A 12 1.63 15.78 0.17
C GLU A 12 1.56 14.58 -0.76
N LEU A 13 2.70 13.96 -1.08
CA LEU A 13 2.74 12.74 -1.88
C LEU A 13 1.93 11.61 -1.23
N TRP A 14 2.08 11.44 0.07
CA TRP A 14 1.35 10.45 0.85
C TRP A 14 -0.16 10.72 0.89
N MET A 15 -0.57 11.99 1.03
CA MET A 15 -1.99 12.38 0.97
C MET A 15 -2.58 12.12 -0.41
N VAL A 16 -1.90 12.53 -1.48
CA VAL A 16 -2.34 12.30 -2.86
C VAL A 16 -2.46 10.80 -3.16
N LEU A 17 -1.47 10.01 -2.73
CA LEU A 17 -1.52 8.55 -2.88
C LEU A 17 -2.70 7.94 -2.11
N ARG A 18 -2.91 8.35 -0.87
CA ARG A 18 -4.05 7.90 -0.04
C ARG A 18 -5.38 8.20 -0.73
N GLU A 19 -5.58 9.41 -1.23
CA GLU A 19 -6.78 9.81 -1.96
C GLU A 19 -6.97 8.97 -3.23
N ARG A 20 -5.91 8.77 -4.01
CA ARG A 20 -5.94 7.94 -5.21
C ARG A 20 -6.31 6.48 -4.91
N LEU A 21 -5.80 5.93 -3.83
CA LEU A 21 -6.13 4.56 -3.40
C LEU A 21 -7.53 4.45 -2.80
N ALA A 22 -8.09 5.54 -2.28
CA ALA A 22 -9.46 5.59 -1.77
C ALA A 22 -10.53 5.80 -2.86
N GLU A 23 -10.13 6.13 -4.10
CA GLU A 23 -11.08 6.30 -5.21
C GLU A 23 -11.94 5.05 -5.41
N PRO A 24 -13.22 5.21 -5.79
CA PRO A 24 -14.10 4.08 -6.09
C PRO A 24 -13.58 3.25 -7.28
N HIS A 25 -14.31 2.21 -7.67
CA HIS A 25 -14.01 1.28 -8.76
C HIS A 25 -13.06 0.13 -8.37
N TYR A 26 -13.21 -0.37 -7.16
CA TYR A 26 -12.74 -1.70 -6.81
C TYR A 26 -13.84 -2.72 -7.11
N ALA A 27 -13.44 -3.94 -7.44
CA ALA A 27 -14.39 -5.04 -7.58
C ALA A 27 -14.97 -5.43 -6.20
N ASP A 28 -16.19 -5.96 -6.18
CA ASP A 28 -16.84 -6.42 -4.95
C ASP A 28 -16.08 -7.58 -4.29
N ALA A 29 -15.34 -8.37 -5.09
CA ALA A 29 -14.51 -9.46 -4.59
C ALA A 29 -13.27 -9.66 -5.45
N TYR A 30 -12.21 -10.17 -4.83
CA TYR A 30 -10.99 -10.63 -5.50
C TYR A 30 -10.72 -12.09 -5.16
N PRO A 31 -10.27 -12.91 -6.13
CA PRO A 31 -10.01 -14.32 -5.90
C PRO A 31 -8.85 -14.56 -4.93
N THR A 32 -7.90 -13.64 -4.87
CA THR A 32 -6.72 -13.72 -4.00
C THR A 32 -6.28 -12.32 -3.56
N GLU A 33 -5.52 -12.23 -2.48
CA GLU A 33 -4.87 -10.99 -2.03
C GLU A 33 -3.94 -10.43 -3.12
N SER A 34 -3.22 -11.30 -3.83
CA SER A 34 -2.35 -10.92 -4.94
C SER A 34 -3.12 -10.27 -6.10
N ALA A 35 -4.34 -10.73 -6.41
CA ALA A 35 -5.18 -10.11 -7.43
C ALA A 35 -5.61 -8.68 -7.01
N PHE A 36 -5.92 -8.47 -5.74
CA PHE A 36 -6.21 -7.14 -5.21
C PHE A 36 -4.95 -6.26 -5.19
N GLU A 37 -3.82 -6.80 -4.77
CA GLU A 37 -2.52 -6.10 -4.80
C GLU A 37 -2.19 -5.58 -6.20
N ALA A 38 -2.45 -6.36 -7.26
CA ALA A 38 -2.23 -5.94 -8.64
C ALA A 38 -3.06 -4.69 -9.01
N VAL A 39 -4.27 -4.56 -8.49
CA VAL A 39 -5.10 -3.36 -8.68
C VAL A 39 -4.52 -2.17 -7.93
N VAL A 40 -4.11 -2.35 -6.69
CA VAL A 40 -3.43 -1.31 -5.90
C VAL A 40 -2.16 -0.87 -6.60
N TRP A 41 -1.33 -1.80 -7.04
CA TRP A 41 -0.12 -1.56 -7.84
C TRP A 41 -0.39 -0.70 -9.07
N THR A 42 -1.42 -1.05 -9.85
CA THR A 42 -1.80 -0.31 -11.05
C THR A 42 -2.14 1.16 -10.74
N ARG A 43 -2.75 1.44 -9.59
CA ARG A 43 -3.05 2.80 -9.15
C ARG A 43 -1.80 3.57 -8.74
N VAL A 44 -0.87 2.91 -8.08
CA VAL A 44 0.44 3.49 -7.72
C VAL A 44 1.22 3.86 -8.99
N VAL A 45 1.29 2.94 -9.95
CA VAL A 45 1.93 3.16 -11.26
C VAL A 45 1.31 4.34 -12.02
N LYS A 46 -0.02 4.42 -12.05
CA LYS A 46 -0.72 5.55 -12.67
C LYS A 46 -0.36 6.88 -12.03
N LEU A 47 -0.30 6.93 -10.70
CA LEU A 47 0.11 8.15 -10.00
C LEU A 47 1.57 8.50 -10.33
N ALA A 48 2.50 7.54 -10.26
CA ALA A 48 3.89 7.77 -10.63
C ALA A 48 4.03 8.38 -12.04
N THR A 49 3.35 7.80 -13.01
CA THR A 49 3.31 8.31 -14.39
C THR A 49 2.75 9.73 -14.48
N GLN A 50 1.68 10.02 -13.74
CA GLN A 50 1.03 11.34 -13.76
C GLN A 50 1.92 12.46 -13.20
N ILE A 51 2.77 12.14 -12.22
CA ILE A 51 3.72 13.10 -11.63
C ILE A 51 5.12 13.01 -12.26
N GLY A 52 5.26 12.27 -13.37
CA GLY A 52 6.48 12.23 -14.17
C GLY A 52 7.62 11.39 -13.60
N LEU A 53 7.34 10.44 -12.69
CA LEU A 53 8.34 9.52 -12.16
C LEU A 53 8.59 8.33 -13.09
N ASP A 54 9.82 7.86 -13.11
CA ASP A 54 10.15 6.58 -13.73
C ASP A 54 9.59 5.43 -12.89
N VAL A 55 8.60 4.74 -13.45
CA VAL A 55 7.88 3.65 -12.79
C VAL A 55 8.83 2.53 -12.34
N SER A 56 9.86 2.24 -13.12
CA SER A 56 10.80 1.13 -12.81
C SER A 56 11.60 1.35 -11.53
N THR A 57 11.83 2.60 -11.17
CA THR A 57 12.58 2.98 -9.96
C THR A 57 11.69 3.47 -8.84
N ALA A 58 10.54 4.06 -9.19
CA ALA A 58 9.62 4.63 -8.21
C ALA A 58 8.63 3.62 -7.63
N CYS A 59 8.25 2.60 -8.40
CA CYS A 59 7.20 1.67 -8.00
C CYS A 59 7.76 0.26 -7.87
N LEU A 60 7.89 -0.23 -6.63
CA LEU A 60 8.50 -1.51 -6.32
C LEU A 60 7.47 -2.44 -5.68
N THR A 61 7.44 -3.72 -6.07
CA THR A 61 6.52 -4.72 -5.53
C THR A 61 7.16 -6.09 -5.36
N SER A 62 6.75 -6.84 -4.36
CA SER A 62 7.31 -8.16 -4.06
C SER A 62 6.47 -9.34 -4.58
N HIS A 63 5.18 -9.13 -4.81
CA HIS A 63 4.23 -10.24 -4.97
C HIS A 63 3.45 -10.24 -6.28
N VAL A 64 3.26 -9.09 -6.90
CA VAL A 64 2.44 -9.02 -8.12
C VAL A 64 3.07 -9.81 -9.24
N GLU A 65 2.29 -10.68 -9.86
CA GLU A 65 2.66 -11.33 -11.13
C GLU A 65 2.63 -10.28 -12.25
N HIS A 66 3.71 -9.55 -12.35
CA HIS A 66 3.90 -8.58 -13.40
C HIS A 66 4.51 -9.25 -14.62
N ALA A 67 4.03 -8.90 -15.82
CA ALA A 67 4.61 -9.37 -17.07
C ALA A 67 6.12 -9.07 -17.17
N ASP A 68 6.57 -8.03 -16.48
CA ASP A 68 7.95 -7.54 -16.50
C ASP A 68 8.86 -8.07 -15.39
N ARG A 69 8.46 -9.10 -14.65
CA ARG A 69 9.33 -9.74 -13.63
C ARG A 69 10.68 -10.24 -14.17
N SER A 70 10.79 -10.42 -15.48
CA SER A 70 12.04 -10.79 -16.16
C SER A 70 13.01 -9.64 -16.32
N VAL A 71 12.58 -8.40 -16.13
CA VAL A 71 13.39 -7.20 -16.38
C VAL A 71 14.47 -7.04 -15.32
N ALA A 72 15.60 -6.48 -15.71
CA ALA A 72 16.75 -6.21 -14.83
C ALA A 72 16.37 -5.37 -13.60
N ALA A 73 15.43 -4.42 -13.76
CA ALA A 73 14.90 -3.60 -12.68
C ALA A 73 14.22 -4.43 -11.58
N TRP A 74 13.41 -5.46 -11.95
CA TRP A 74 12.81 -6.38 -10.99
C TRP A 74 13.86 -7.22 -10.26
N LYS A 75 14.88 -7.69 -10.98
CA LYS A 75 15.97 -8.44 -10.37
C LYS A 75 16.79 -7.58 -9.42
N GLY A 76 17.11 -6.36 -9.82
CA GLY A 76 17.77 -5.38 -8.96
C GLY A 76 16.95 -5.10 -7.69
N PHE A 77 15.68 -4.90 -7.86
CA PHE A 77 14.74 -4.71 -6.76
C PHE A 77 14.68 -5.90 -5.79
N CYS A 78 14.61 -7.12 -6.31
CA CYS A 78 14.65 -8.32 -5.48
C CYS A 78 16.00 -8.51 -4.76
N GLN A 79 17.10 -7.98 -5.33
CA GLN A 79 18.44 -8.02 -4.75
C GLN A 79 18.68 -6.92 -3.72
N GLU A 80 18.23 -5.70 -4.00
CA GLU A 80 18.33 -4.56 -3.07
C GLU A 80 17.32 -4.67 -1.91
N GLY A 81 16.34 -5.53 -2.09
CA GLY A 81 15.21 -5.67 -1.19
C GLY A 81 14.26 -4.47 -1.23
N ILE A 82 12.99 -4.72 -0.89
CA ILE A 82 12.01 -3.67 -0.57
C ILE A 82 12.41 -2.95 0.74
N GLY A 83 13.64 -3.01 1.06
CA GLY A 83 14.24 -2.70 2.33
C GLY A 83 14.46 -3.98 3.15
N PRO A 84 15.27 -3.90 4.18
CA PRO A 84 15.54 -5.04 5.03
C PRO A 84 14.21 -5.55 5.61
N ASP A 85 14.07 -6.86 5.66
CA ASP A 85 13.00 -7.48 6.42
C ASP A 85 13.06 -6.99 7.85
N VAL A 86 11.97 -6.42 8.36
CA VAL A 86 11.89 -6.11 9.78
C VAL A 86 11.62 -7.40 10.54
N ASN A 87 12.66 -8.00 11.08
CA ASN A 87 12.54 -9.21 11.85
C ASN A 87 12.11 -8.90 13.29
N VAL A 88 10.93 -9.34 13.66
CA VAL A 88 10.42 -9.24 15.04
C VAL A 88 10.05 -10.64 15.54
N LEU A 89 10.77 -11.10 16.55
CA LEU A 89 10.55 -12.43 17.19
C LEU A 89 10.54 -13.59 16.17
N GLY A 90 11.44 -13.55 15.19
CA GLY A 90 11.56 -14.59 14.17
C GLY A 90 10.53 -14.47 13.01
N SER A 91 9.74 -13.42 12.98
CA SER A 91 8.80 -13.14 11.92
C SER A 91 9.37 -12.04 11.02
N ASN A 92 9.61 -12.36 9.75
CA ASN A 92 10.00 -11.38 8.75
C ASN A 92 8.76 -10.61 8.29
N ASN A 93 8.83 -9.29 8.40
CA ASN A 93 7.78 -8.38 7.97
C ASN A 93 8.31 -7.54 6.81
N ARG A 94 7.77 -7.77 5.63
CA ARG A 94 8.08 -7.02 4.43
C ARG A 94 6.78 -6.44 3.89
N LEU A 95 6.84 -5.19 3.43
CA LEU A 95 5.71 -4.54 2.79
C LEU A 95 5.49 -5.08 1.38
N ASP A 96 4.26 -5.02 0.90
CA ASP A 96 3.89 -5.54 -0.43
C ASP A 96 4.37 -4.62 -1.55
N ILE A 97 4.24 -3.30 -1.37
CA ILE A 97 4.59 -2.30 -2.37
C ILE A 97 5.40 -1.17 -1.71
N VAL A 98 6.36 -0.62 -2.44
CA VAL A 98 7.06 0.60 -2.05
C VAL A 98 6.98 1.63 -3.17
N PHE A 99 6.55 2.84 -2.83
CA PHE A 99 6.52 3.99 -3.71
C PHE A 99 7.62 4.97 -3.30
N ARG A 100 8.55 5.26 -4.20
CA ARG A 100 9.70 6.14 -3.96
C ARG A 100 9.60 7.40 -4.78
N HIS A 101 9.91 8.52 -4.14
CA HIS A 101 10.21 9.77 -4.83
C HIS A 101 11.68 10.12 -4.61
N PRO A 102 12.42 10.51 -5.67
CA PRO A 102 13.87 10.73 -5.56
C PRO A 102 14.24 11.83 -4.56
N GLU A 103 13.39 12.82 -4.36
CA GLU A 103 13.64 13.98 -3.49
C GLU A 103 12.93 13.89 -2.14
N TYR A 104 11.74 13.22 -2.07
CA TYR A 104 10.87 13.33 -0.90
C TYR A 104 10.93 12.09 -0.01
N GLY A 105 11.47 10.97 -0.50
CA GLY A 105 11.58 9.74 0.28
C GLY A 105 10.64 8.63 -0.19
N SER A 106 10.21 7.76 0.73
CA SER A 106 9.48 6.54 0.37
C SER A 106 8.25 6.28 1.22
N ILE A 107 7.23 5.71 0.57
CA ILE A 107 5.97 5.28 1.17
C ILE A 107 5.88 3.76 1.02
N GLY A 108 5.73 3.07 2.14
CA GLY A 108 5.47 1.64 2.14
C GLY A 108 3.97 1.35 2.14
N ILE A 109 3.54 0.36 1.37
CA ILE A 109 2.13 -0.01 1.26
C ILE A 109 2.00 -1.49 1.60
N GLU A 110 1.14 -1.76 2.55
CA GLU A 110 0.69 -3.11 2.91
C GLU A 110 -0.72 -3.31 2.39
N VAL A 111 -1.00 -4.48 1.83
CA VAL A 111 -2.30 -4.81 1.22
C VAL A 111 -2.94 -5.97 1.97
N LYS A 112 -4.22 -5.87 2.29
CA LYS A 112 -4.98 -6.96 2.90
C LYS A 112 -6.35 -7.12 2.26
N CYS A 113 -6.68 -8.37 1.97
CA CYS A 113 -8.00 -8.75 1.49
C CYS A 113 -8.72 -9.52 2.62
N LEU A 114 -9.77 -8.91 3.18
CA LEU A 114 -10.59 -9.56 4.21
C LEU A 114 -11.50 -10.56 3.52
N GLY A 115 -11.41 -11.82 3.91
CA GLY A 115 -12.31 -12.87 3.40
C GLY A 115 -13.57 -12.99 4.23
N ALA A 116 -14.33 -14.06 4.05
CA ALA A 116 -15.55 -14.35 4.83
C ALA A 116 -15.30 -14.68 6.31
N SER A 117 -14.05 -14.92 6.71
CA SER A 117 -13.67 -15.21 8.10
C SER A 117 -12.24 -14.75 8.38
N GLY A 118 -11.88 -14.63 9.66
CA GLY A 118 -10.52 -14.28 10.08
C GLY A 118 -10.15 -12.80 9.93
N HIS A 119 -11.14 -11.93 9.79
CA HIS A 119 -10.94 -10.48 9.56
C HIS A 119 -10.02 -9.83 10.60
N ALA A 120 -10.24 -10.11 11.88
CA ALA A 120 -9.46 -9.51 12.96
C ALA A 120 -7.98 -9.85 12.88
N GLY A 121 -7.65 -11.10 12.57
CA GLY A 121 -6.27 -11.56 12.41
C GLY A 121 -5.55 -10.87 11.26
N LYS A 122 -6.20 -10.80 10.09
CA LYS A 122 -5.64 -10.12 8.91
C LYS A 122 -5.47 -8.63 9.13
N LEU A 123 -6.46 -7.98 9.74
CA LEU A 123 -6.37 -6.56 10.09
C LEU A 123 -5.20 -6.29 11.03
N THR A 124 -5.09 -7.06 12.12
CA THR A 124 -4.01 -6.92 13.10
C THR A 124 -2.65 -7.15 12.44
N GLN A 125 -2.54 -8.15 11.57
CA GLN A 125 -1.32 -8.41 10.83
C GLN A 125 -0.95 -7.24 9.92
N GLY A 126 -1.91 -6.72 9.13
CA GLY A 126 -1.67 -5.59 8.25
C GLY A 126 -1.25 -4.33 9.01
N LEU A 127 -1.95 -4.00 10.10
CA LEU A 127 -1.57 -2.87 10.96
C LEU A 127 -0.15 -3.03 11.53
N ARG A 128 0.19 -4.23 12.01
CA ARG A 128 1.54 -4.51 12.50
C ARG A 128 2.59 -4.30 11.41
N GLN A 129 2.37 -4.85 10.21
CA GLN A 129 3.30 -4.72 9.09
C GLN A 129 3.46 -3.27 8.65
N ALA A 130 2.36 -2.52 8.53
CA ALA A 130 2.41 -1.10 8.18
C ALA A 130 3.19 -0.28 9.23
N LEU A 131 2.94 -0.50 10.52
CA LEU A 131 3.65 0.19 11.60
C LEU A 131 5.14 -0.18 11.63
N LEU A 132 5.49 -1.44 11.48
CA LEU A 132 6.89 -1.89 11.44
C LEU A 132 7.61 -1.37 10.19
N GLY A 133 6.89 -1.19 9.09
CA GLY A 133 7.42 -0.58 7.87
C GLY A 133 7.97 0.82 8.06
N LEU A 134 7.48 1.57 9.07
CA LEU A 134 8.02 2.89 9.42
C LEU A 134 9.48 2.87 9.90
N ALA A 135 10.03 1.70 10.25
CA ALA A 135 11.45 1.56 10.56
C ALA A 135 12.35 1.89 9.35
N HIS A 136 11.82 1.75 8.13
CA HIS A 136 12.58 1.90 6.88
C HIS A 136 11.90 2.77 5.84
N ARG A 137 10.73 3.34 6.16
CA ARG A 137 9.94 4.19 5.26
C ARG A 137 9.52 5.47 5.98
N ASP A 138 9.44 6.55 5.24
CA ASP A 138 9.04 7.84 5.79
C ASP A 138 7.57 7.87 6.15
N ARG A 139 6.75 7.14 5.40
CA ARG A 139 5.31 6.97 5.61
C ARG A 139 4.90 5.55 5.24
N THR A 140 3.77 5.11 5.77
CA THR A 140 3.14 3.84 5.36
C THR A 140 1.65 4.01 5.12
N LEU A 141 1.11 3.08 4.34
CA LEU A 141 -0.31 2.90 4.07
C LEU A 141 -0.68 1.43 4.26
N LEU A 142 -1.82 1.19 4.88
CA LEU A 142 -2.48 -0.12 4.85
C LEU A 142 -3.73 0.00 3.99
N VAL A 143 -3.80 -0.75 2.90
CA VAL A 143 -4.95 -0.80 2.00
C VAL A 143 -5.73 -2.07 2.26
N ILE A 144 -7.00 -1.93 2.64
CA ILE A 144 -7.85 -3.07 3.04
C ILE A 144 -9.03 -3.17 2.07
N HIS A 145 -9.13 -4.30 1.39
CA HIS A 145 -10.36 -4.70 0.69
C HIS A 145 -11.27 -5.46 1.65
N CYS A 146 -12.46 -4.93 1.88
CA CYS A 146 -13.40 -5.51 2.84
C CYS A 146 -14.23 -6.66 2.29
N GLY A 147 -14.40 -6.76 0.97
CA GLY A 147 -15.18 -7.84 0.36
C GLY A 147 -16.59 -7.95 0.93
N SER A 148 -16.91 -9.10 1.51
CA SER A 148 -18.23 -9.39 2.08
C SER A 148 -18.49 -8.78 3.46
N VAL A 149 -17.59 -7.97 4.00
CA VAL A 149 -17.83 -7.25 5.27
C VAL A 149 -18.98 -6.26 5.07
N ASP A 150 -19.94 -6.27 5.97
CA ASP A 150 -21.11 -5.39 5.87
C ASP A 150 -20.75 -3.90 6.00
N ALA A 151 -21.67 -3.03 5.58
CA ALA A 151 -21.42 -1.60 5.52
C ALA A 151 -21.17 -0.97 6.90
N ASP A 152 -21.87 -1.43 7.93
CA ASP A 152 -21.74 -0.89 9.28
C ASP A 152 -20.38 -1.26 9.88
N GLU A 153 -19.95 -2.50 9.68
CA GLU A 153 -18.63 -2.96 10.14
C GLU A 153 -17.49 -2.27 9.37
N ARG A 154 -17.64 -2.05 8.06
CA ARG A 154 -16.72 -1.23 7.28
C ARG A 154 -16.57 0.18 7.82
N GLU A 155 -17.69 0.80 8.19
CA GLU A 155 -17.67 2.15 8.74
C GLU A 155 -17.04 2.19 10.14
N ARG A 156 -17.28 1.17 10.97
CA ARG A 156 -16.57 1.00 12.25
C ARG A 156 -15.07 0.85 12.04
N LEU A 157 -14.68 0.03 11.08
CA LEU A 157 -13.28 -0.16 10.71
C LEU A 157 -12.62 1.16 10.31
N ARG A 158 -13.26 1.93 9.43
CA ARG A 158 -12.76 3.26 9.02
C ARG A 158 -12.55 4.19 10.22
N ARG A 159 -13.51 4.26 11.13
CA ARG A 159 -13.41 5.12 12.32
C ARG A 159 -12.27 4.71 13.24
N VAL A 160 -12.10 3.42 13.49
CA VAL A 160 -10.99 2.90 14.30
C VAL A 160 -9.66 3.17 13.63
N CYS A 161 -9.56 2.88 12.34
CA CYS A 161 -8.33 3.10 11.57
C CYS A 161 -7.95 4.58 11.50
N ASN A 162 -8.89 5.49 11.32
CA ASN A 162 -8.61 6.93 11.32
C ASN A 162 -8.00 7.39 12.65
N LYS A 163 -8.53 6.92 13.78
CA LYS A 163 -7.95 7.24 15.10
C LYS A 163 -6.52 6.73 15.27
N ILE A 164 -6.23 5.53 14.76
CA ILE A 164 -4.87 4.98 14.79
C ILE A 164 -3.94 5.82 13.90
N CYS A 165 -4.43 6.23 12.72
CA CYS A 165 -3.67 7.01 11.76
C CYS A 165 -3.32 8.42 12.25
N GLU A 166 -4.20 9.04 13.04
CA GLU A 166 -3.92 10.34 13.66
C GLU A 166 -2.71 10.29 14.60
N ALA A 167 -2.44 9.15 15.21
CA ALA A 167 -1.34 8.97 16.16
C ALA A 167 -0.03 8.48 15.52
N ALA A 168 -0.06 7.98 14.29
CA ALA A 168 1.08 7.36 13.62
C ALA A 168 1.26 7.94 12.20
N LYS A 169 2.51 7.90 11.68
CA LYS A 169 2.83 8.28 10.29
C LYS A 169 2.37 7.20 9.28
N THR A 170 1.21 6.64 9.53
CA THR A 170 0.55 5.62 8.70
C THR A 170 -0.89 5.99 8.46
N ALA A 171 -1.47 5.51 7.38
CA ALA A 171 -2.90 5.61 7.15
C ALA A 171 -3.47 4.25 6.73
N VAL A 172 -4.77 4.07 6.97
CA VAL A 172 -5.51 2.90 6.51
C VAL A 172 -6.54 3.36 5.48
N VAL A 173 -6.48 2.78 4.30
CA VAL A 173 -7.45 2.98 3.23
C VAL A 173 -8.35 1.76 3.19
N VAL A 174 -9.64 1.97 3.47
CA VAL A 174 -10.66 0.92 3.47
C VAL A 174 -11.49 1.05 2.21
N VAL A 175 -11.43 0.02 1.37
CA VAL A 175 -12.18 -0.05 0.11
C VAL A 175 -13.22 -1.17 0.16
N PRO A 176 -14.24 -1.12 -0.70
CA PRO A 176 -15.30 -2.11 -0.75
C PRO A 176 -14.82 -3.53 -0.81
#